data_cf053f34aa48ff8d8d7a80e0e6344137
#
_entry.id   cf053f34aa48ff8d8d7a80e0e6344137
#
_cell.length_a   1.000
_cell.length_b   1.000
_cell.length_c   1.000
_cell.angle_alpha   90.00
_cell.angle_beta   90.00
_cell.angle_gamma   90.00
#
_symmetry.space_group_name_H-M   'P 1'
#
loop_
_entity.id
_entity.type
_entity.pdbx_description
1 polymer ?
#
loop_
_entity_poly.entity_id
_entity_poly.type
_entity_poly.pdbx_seq_one_letter_code
_entity_poly.pdbx_strand_id
1 'polypeptide(L)'
;MQHAPIARVDNAADPYRWLENRDSAEVLDYLKAENAYLEQQLSEQLALRESLFQEIKARIRETDLSLPSPWGPYLYYQRTTAGDEYPRHYRCRKPADGSLTVDEASEQLLLDPNALAEGGFISLGAFSISPDHQRLAYSLDTSGEETYQLFVKELADGSLIELPFEDCDGSMTWANDSLTLFFGELDDTH
;
A
#
# COMPACT_ATOMS: atom_id res chain seq x y z
N MET A 1 4.05 -15.66 38.45
CA MET A 1 4.35 -14.97 37.17
C MET A 1 4.63 -16.05 36.14
N GLN A 2 3.81 -16.13 35.13
CA GLN A 2 4.12 -16.97 33.96
C GLN A 2 5.18 -16.22 33.16
N HIS A 3 6.34 -16.85 32.96
CA HIS A 3 7.39 -16.25 32.13
C HIS A 3 7.04 -16.46 30.65
N ALA A 4 7.56 -15.57 29.80
CA ALA A 4 7.51 -15.78 28.36
C ALA A 4 8.04 -17.17 27.99
N PRO A 5 7.51 -17.80 26.94
CA PRO A 5 8.08 -19.04 26.44
C PRO A 5 9.57 -18.85 26.15
N ILE A 6 10.38 -19.81 26.58
CA ILE A 6 11.83 -19.75 26.37
C ILE A 6 12.14 -20.32 25.00
N ALA A 7 12.88 -19.56 24.20
CA ALA A 7 13.36 -20.03 22.92
C ALA A 7 14.23 -21.29 23.08
N ARG A 8 14.06 -22.23 22.17
CA ARG A 8 14.86 -23.45 22.14
C ARG A 8 16.28 -23.16 21.69
N VAL A 9 17.24 -23.67 22.44
CA VAL A 9 18.66 -23.57 22.07
C VAL A 9 19.01 -24.81 21.22
N ASP A 10 19.17 -24.65 19.92
CA ASP A 10 19.50 -25.75 19.01
C ASP A 10 20.95 -25.70 18.51
N ASN A 11 21.64 -24.57 18.68
CA ASN A 11 23.09 -24.51 18.47
C ASN A 11 23.75 -23.44 19.37
N ALA A 12 25.04 -23.60 19.65
CA ALA A 12 25.77 -22.72 20.54
C ALA A 12 26.08 -21.34 19.94
N ALA A 13 26.05 -21.21 18.60
CA ALA A 13 26.32 -19.96 17.91
C ALA A 13 25.08 -19.07 17.76
N ASP A 14 23.92 -19.71 17.48
CA ASP A 14 22.64 -19.05 17.34
C ASP A 14 21.52 -19.91 17.91
N PRO A 15 21.10 -19.65 19.16
CA PRO A 15 20.03 -20.41 19.80
C PRO A 15 18.64 -20.17 19.21
N TYR A 16 18.50 -19.19 18.33
CA TYR A 16 17.22 -18.83 17.72
C TYR A 16 17.13 -19.23 16.25
N ARG A 17 18.14 -19.86 15.69
CA ARG A 17 18.18 -20.25 14.26
C ARG A 17 16.98 -21.11 13.82
N TRP A 18 16.40 -21.89 14.73
CA TRP A 18 15.22 -22.71 14.44
C TRP A 18 13.99 -21.87 14.02
N LEU A 19 13.95 -20.56 14.35
CA LEU A 19 12.89 -19.62 13.90
C LEU A 19 12.93 -19.34 12.41
N GLU A 20 14.03 -19.62 11.70
CA GLU A 20 14.14 -19.49 10.24
C GLU A 20 13.14 -20.39 9.50
N ASN A 21 12.73 -21.51 10.13
CA ASN A 21 11.75 -22.43 9.57
C ASN A 21 10.32 -21.93 9.81
N ARG A 22 9.94 -20.85 9.13
CA ARG A 22 8.71 -20.07 9.35
C ARG A 22 7.44 -20.91 9.35
N ASP A 23 7.37 -21.97 8.50
CA ASP A 23 6.17 -22.77 8.31
C ASP A 23 6.08 -23.96 9.26
N SER A 24 7.07 -24.18 10.11
CA SER A 24 7.02 -25.28 11.07
C SER A 24 5.97 -25.02 12.15
N ALA A 25 5.25 -26.08 12.55
CA ALA A 25 4.27 -26.01 13.63
C ALA A 25 4.89 -25.50 14.94
N GLU A 26 6.16 -25.87 15.21
CA GLU A 26 6.89 -25.45 16.41
C GLU A 26 7.11 -23.93 16.44
N VAL A 27 7.48 -23.30 15.31
CA VAL A 27 7.64 -21.85 15.22
C VAL A 27 6.29 -21.15 15.36
N LEU A 28 5.27 -21.62 14.67
CA LEU A 28 3.93 -21.04 14.74
C LEU A 28 3.35 -21.13 16.16
N ASP A 29 3.54 -22.23 16.86
CA ASP A 29 3.06 -22.40 18.23
C ASP A 29 3.83 -21.52 19.22
N TYR A 30 5.15 -21.34 19.02
CA TYR A 30 5.95 -20.41 19.79
C TYR A 30 5.45 -18.96 19.60
N LEU A 31 5.26 -18.51 18.36
CA LEU A 31 4.76 -17.15 18.08
C LEU A 31 3.37 -16.89 18.70
N LYS A 32 2.46 -17.87 18.61
CA LYS A 32 1.15 -17.79 19.26
C LYS A 32 1.27 -17.69 20.79
N ALA A 33 2.19 -18.44 21.39
CA ALA A 33 2.42 -18.40 22.83
C ALA A 33 2.99 -17.05 23.28
N GLU A 34 3.91 -16.44 22.49
CA GLU A 34 4.45 -15.10 22.76
C GLU A 34 3.34 -14.03 22.66
N ASN A 35 2.48 -14.10 21.65
CA ASN A 35 1.36 -13.18 21.53
C ASN A 35 0.38 -13.32 22.71
N ALA A 36 0.03 -14.54 23.11
CA ALA A 36 -0.82 -14.77 24.27
C ALA A 36 -0.20 -14.25 25.57
N TYR A 37 1.10 -14.41 25.74
CA TYR A 37 1.83 -13.84 26.88
C TYR A 37 1.78 -12.31 26.87
N LEU A 38 2.02 -11.66 25.72
CA LEU A 38 1.91 -10.22 25.57
C LEU A 38 0.52 -9.70 25.95
N GLU A 39 -0.53 -10.32 25.42
CA GLU A 39 -1.93 -9.96 25.74
C GLU A 39 -2.22 -10.07 27.22
N GLN A 40 -1.74 -11.13 27.88
CA GLN A 40 -1.89 -11.30 29.32
C GLN A 40 -1.16 -10.21 30.10
N GLN A 41 0.09 -9.86 29.72
CA GLN A 41 0.87 -8.83 30.42
C GLN A 41 0.26 -7.44 30.25
N LEU A 42 -0.36 -7.16 29.11
CA LEU A 42 -0.96 -5.86 28.80
C LEU A 42 -2.46 -5.77 29.17
N SER A 43 -3.05 -6.84 29.72
CA SER A 43 -4.49 -6.92 30.01
C SER A 43 -5.00 -5.77 30.89
N GLU A 44 -4.24 -5.35 31.89
CA GLU A 44 -4.60 -4.24 32.79
C GLU A 44 -4.51 -2.86 32.11
N GLN A 45 -3.85 -2.78 30.95
CA GLN A 45 -3.62 -1.53 30.21
C GLN A 45 -4.60 -1.36 29.03
N LEU A 46 -5.50 -2.30 28.78
CA LEU A 46 -6.42 -2.26 27.64
C LEU A 46 -7.27 -0.98 27.60
N ALA A 47 -7.79 -0.52 28.75
CA ALA A 47 -8.57 0.70 28.83
C ALA A 47 -7.74 1.96 28.48
N LEU A 48 -6.49 2.02 28.92
CA LEU A 48 -5.57 3.11 28.57
C LEU A 48 -5.22 3.06 27.08
N ARG A 49 -4.91 1.88 26.56
CA ARG A 49 -4.62 1.68 25.13
C ARG A 49 -5.79 2.15 24.26
N GLU A 50 -7.00 1.76 24.58
CA GLU A 50 -8.21 2.19 23.86
C GLU A 50 -8.41 3.70 23.95
N SER A 51 -8.24 4.30 25.12
CA SER A 51 -8.36 5.75 25.29
C SER A 51 -7.33 6.51 24.45
N LEU A 52 -6.06 6.05 24.43
CA LEU A 52 -5.01 6.65 23.63
C LEU A 52 -5.27 6.47 22.12
N PHE A 53 -5.75 5.31 21.72
CA PHE A 53 -6.12 5.05 20.32
C PHE A 53 -7.20 6.02 19.86
N GLN A 54 -8.29 6.19 20.62
CA GLN A 54 -9.37 7.10 20.28
C GLN A 54 -8.92 8.56 20.30
N GLU A 55 -8.05 8.97 21.22
CA GLU A 55 -7.47 10.32 21.25
C GLU A 55 -6.63 10.60 20.00
N ILE A 56 -5.77 9.66 19.59
CA ILE A 56 -4.93 9.79 18.37
C ILE A 56 -5.82 9.82 17.13
N LYS A 57 -6.76 8.89 17.03
CA LYS A 57 -7.70 8.79 15.90
C LYS A 57 -8.53 10.08 15.71
N ALA A 58 -9.00 10.66 16.82
CA ALA A 58 -9.78 11.90 16.77
C ALA A 58 -9.02 13.11 16.24
N ARG A 59 -7.69 13.06 16.17
CA ARG A 59 -6.83 14.11 15.58
C ARG A 59 -6.63 13.94 14.07
N ILE A 60 -7.02 12.81 13.51
CA ILE A 60 -6.89 12.49 12.09
C ILE A 60 -8.20 12.82 11.38
N ARG A 61 -8.11 13.58 10.30
CA ARG A 61 -9.26 13.79 9.42
C ARG A 61 -9.40 12.58 8.51
N GLU A 62 -10.35 11.70 8.80
CA GLU A 62 -10.56 10.46 8.03
C GLU A 62 -11.08 10.73 6.61
N THR A 63 -11.90 11.79 6.44
CA THR A 63 -12.33 12.25 5.10
C THR A 63 -11.60 13.52 4.76
N ASP A 64 -10.67 13.45 3.83
CA ASP A 64 -9.81 14.58 3.45
C ASP A 64 -9.43 14.54 1.98
N LEU A 65 -8.89 15.66 1.51
CA LEU A 65 -8.40 15.86 0.16
C LEU A 65 -6.91 16.25 0.24
N SER A 66 -6.05 15.54 -0.46
CA SER A 66 -4.65 15.97 -0.59
C SER A 66 -4.54 17.29 -1.35
N LEU A 67 -3.44 18.02 -1.17
CA LEU A 67 -3.18 19.19 -1.99
C LEU A 67 -3.10 18.79 -3.47
N PRO A 68 -3.94 19.39 -4.35
CA PRO A 68 -3.90 19.07 -5.77
C PRO A 68 -2.59 19.51 -6.42
N SER A 69 -1.97 18.61 -7.19
CA SER A 69 -0.72 18.83 -7.91
C SER A 69 -1.00 19.10 -9.39
N PRO A 70 -0.62 20.27 -9.92
CA PRO A 70 -0.84 20.59 -11.32
C PRO A 70 0.19 19.88 -12.21
N TRP A 71 -0.30 19.17 -13.23
CA TRP A 71 0.54 18.63 -14.29
C TRP A 71 -0.21 18.67 -15.63
N GLY A 72 0.37 19.35 -16.61
CA GLY A 72 -0.28 19.60 -17.89
C GLY A 72 -1.65 20.27 -17.73
N PRO A 73 -2.71 19.73 -18.35
CA PRO A 73 -4.06 20.29 -18.30
C PRO A 73 -4.88 19.81 -17.08
N TYR A 74 -4.28 19.08 -16.14
CA TYR A 74 -4.98 18.47 -15.02
C TYR A 74 -4.41 18.87 -13.67
N LEU A 75 -5.24 18.72 -12.64
CA LEU A 75 -4.88 18.63 -11.21
C LEU A 75 -5.01 17.18 -10.78
N TYR A 76 -3.97 16.62 -10.17
CA TYR A 76 -3.94 15.25 -9.63
C TYR A 76 -3.98 15.30 -8.11
N TYR A 77 -4.80 14.47 -7.47
CA TYR A 77 -4.99 14.45 -6.04
C TYR A 77 -5.53 13.13 -5.53
N GLN A 78 -5.51 12.97 -4.21
CA GLN A 78 -6.07 11.81 -3.52
C GLN A 78 -7.21 12.25 -2.61
N ARG A 79 -8.20 11.38 -2.44
CA ARG A 79 -9.24 11.50 -1.41
C ARG A 79 -9.17 10.32 -0.46
N THR A 80 -9.20 10.60 0.83
CA THR A 80 -9.51 9.62 1.86
C THR A 80 -11.00 9.73 2.20
N THR A 81 -11.63 8.62 2.55
CA THR A 81 -13.03 8.57 2.99
C THR A 81 -13.09 7.74 4.26
N ALA A 82 -13.84 8.19 5.25
CA ALA A 82 -13.99 7.45 6.50
C ALA A 82 -14.51 6.02 6.22
N GLY A 83 -13.78 5.03 6.74
CA GLY A 83 -14.08 3.61 6.53
C GLY A 83 -13.34 2.95 5.38
N ASP A 84 -12.68 3.71 4.51
CA ASP A 84 -11.77 3.16 3.51
C ASP A 84 -10.37 2.92 4.10
N GLU A 85 -9.69 1.89 3.65
CA GLU A 85 -8.31 1.59 4.05
C GLU A 85 -7.28 2.35 3.22
N TYR A 86 -7.62 2.64 1.96
CA TYR A 86 -6.71 3.26 0.99
C TYR A 86 -7.28 4.55 0.41
N PRO A 87 -6.44 5.55 0.12
CA PRO A 87 -6.88 6.74 -0.61
C PRO A 87 -7.21 6.39 -2.06
N ARG A 88 -8.26 7.01 -2.60
CA ARG A 88 -8.58 6.97 -4.03
C ARG A 88 -7.81 8.04 -4.78
N HIS A 89 -7.39 7.75 -5.99
CA HIS A 89 -6.64 8.66 -6.84
C HIS A 89 -7.53 9.26 -7.92
N TYR A 90 -7.47 10.57 -8.05
CA TYR A 90 -8.31 11.34 -8.97
C TYR A 90 -7.51 12.33 -9.79
N ARG A 91 -8.12 12.81 -10.87
CA ARG A 91 -7.76 14.04 -11.55
C ARG A 91 -8.99 14.85 -11.90
N CYS A 92 -8.83 16.14 -12.08
CA CYS A 92 -9.83 17.01 -12.70
C CYS A 92 -9.15 17.99 -13.68
N ARG A 93 -9.94 18.70 -14.47
CA ARG A 93 -9.42 19.75 -15.34
C ARG A 93 -8.81 20.87 -14.49
N LYS A 94 -7.63 21.34 -14.87
CA LYS A 94 -7.01 22.51 -14.24
C LYS A 94 -7.83 23.74 -14.58
N PRO A 95 -8.22 24.55 -13.57
CA PRO A 95 -8.94 25.81 -13.80
C PRO A 95 -8.15 26.80 -14.68
N ALA A 96 -8.87 27.55 -15.51
CA ALA A 96 -8.26 28.53 -16.43
C ALA A 96 -7.57 29.69 -15.71
N ASP A 97 -8.01 30.01 -14.49
CA ASP A 97 -7.41 31.03 -13.63
C ASP A 97 -6.10 30.57 -12.95
N GLY A 98 -5.70 29.29 -13.15
CA GLY A 98 -4.51 28.70 -12.57
C GLY A 98 -4.62 28.35 -11.09
N SER A 99 -5.82 28.45 -10.49
CA SER A 99 -6.06 28.02 -9.11
C SER A 99 -5.88 26.50 -8.97
N LEU A 100 -5.69 26.04 -7.72
CA LEU A 100 -5.66 24.61 -7.37
C LEU A 100 -7.02 24.11 -6.87
N THR A 101 -8.09 24.81 -7.21
CA THR A 101 -9.46 24.43 -6.82
C THR A 101 -9.88 23.21 -7.64
N VAL A 102 -10.32 22.16 -6.95
CA VAL A 102 -10.84 20.95 -7.59
C VAL A 102 -12.20 21.26 -8.24
N ASP A 103 -12.30 20.94 -9.53
CA ASP A 103 -13.54 20.98 -10.29
C ASP A 103 -14.20 19.59 -10.26
N GLU A 104 -15.13 19.37 -9.34
CA GLU A 104 -15.83 18.10 -9.19
C GLU A 104 -16.65 17.71 -10.42
N ALA A 105 -17.06 18.67 -11.27
CA ALA A 105 -17.81 18.36 -12.48
C ALA A 105 -16.95 17.68 -13.58
N SER A 106 -15.64 17.90 -13.52
CA SER A 106 -14.66 17.27 -14.43
C SER A 106 -13.81 16.19 -13.76
N GLU A 107 -14.18 15.79 -12.51
CA GLU A 107 -13.45 14.78 -11.74
C GLU A 107 -13.49 13.41 -12.44
N GLN A 108 -12.34 12.78 -12.53
CA GLN A 108 -12.16 11.42 -13.03
C GLN A 108 -11.44 10.56 -11.98
N LEU A 109 -12.05 9.45 -11.57
CA LEU A 109 -11.40 8.43 -10.75
C LEU A 109 -10.38 7.68 -11.62
N LEU A 110 -9.11 7.72 -11.21
CA LEU A 110 -8.00 7.06 -11.90
C LEU A 110 -7.79 5.64 -11.35
N LEU A 111 -7.72 5.54 -10.02
CA LEU A 111 -7.49 4.28 -9.32
C LEU A 111 -8.26 4.25 -7.99
N ASP A 112 -8.96 3.16 -7.72
CA ASP A 112 -9.55 2.85 -6.42
C ASP A 112 -8.86 1.62 -5.83
N PRO A 113 -7.86 1.81 -4.95
CA PRO A 113 -7.18 0.69 -4.32
C PRO A 113 -8.10 -0.16 -3.43
N ASN A 114 -9.16 0.42 -2.85
CA ASN A 114 -10.11 -0.35 -2.03
C ASN A 114 -10.88 -1.37 -2.86
N ALA A 115 -11.25 -1.01 -4.11
CA ALA A 115 -11.90 -1.93 -5.03
C ALA A 115 -10.94 -3.05 -5.48
N LEU A 116 -9.64 -2.74 -5.65
CA LEU A 116 -8.63 -3.72 -6.04
C LEU A 116 -8.28 -4.69 -4.89
N ALA A 117 -8.30 -4.21 -3.66
CA ALA A 117 -8.01 -5.01 -2.47
C ALA A 117 -9.07 -6.09 -2.20
N GLU A 118 -10.34 -5.87 -2.63
CA GLU A 118 -11.47 -6.79 -2.37
C GLU A 118 -11.57 -7.22 -0.89
N GLY A 119 -11.16 -6.34 0.04
CA GLY A 119 -11.09 -6.62 1.47
C GLY A 119 -9.84 -7.35 1.93
N GLY A 120 -8.88 -7.59 1.04
CA GLY A 120 -7.53 -8.09 1.34
C GLY A 120 -6.50 -6.98 1.45
N PHE A 121 -5.24 -7.38 1.60
CA PHE A 121 -4.10 -6.46 1.62
C PHE A 121 -3.67 -6.12 0.18
N ILE A 122 -3.36 -4.83 -0.06
CA ILE A 122 -2.58 -4.40 -1.22
C ILE A 122 -1.60 -3.30 -0.80
N SER A 123 -0.48 -3.24 -1.50
CA SER A 123 0.46 -2.11 -1.47
C SER A 123 0.62 -1.55 -2.87
N LEU A 124 0.38 -0.24 -3.01
CA LEU A 124 0.61 0.48 -4.27
C LEU A 124 2.07 0.93 -4.29
N GLY A 125 2.89 0.33 -5.16
CA GLY A 125 4.29 0.68 -5.34
C GLY A 125 4.44 1.97 -6.14
N ALA A 126 4.23 1.91 -7.44
CA ALA A 126 4.25 3.09 -8.31
C ALA A 126 2.87 3.51 -8.76
N PHE A 127 2.72 4.80 -9.03
CA PHE A 127 1.57 5.42 -9.69
C PHE A 127 2.10 6.48 -10.65
N SER A 128 2.08 6.20 -11.94
CA SER A 128 2.73 7.02 -12.96
C SER A 128 1.80 7.26 -14.16
N ILE A 129 1.49 8.52 -14.39
CA ILE A 129 0.71 8.93 -15.58
C ILE A 129 1.65 9.10 -16.78
N SER A 130 1.20 8.73 -17.97
CA SER A 130 1.95 8.97 -19.20
C SER A 130 2.04 10.47 -19.53
N PRO A 131 3.10 10.95 -20.20
CA PRO A 131 3.27 12.37 -20.55
C PRO A 131 2.12 12.96 -21.35
N ASP A 132 1.41 12.16 -22.14
CA ASP A 132 0.22 12.55 -22.92
C ASP A 132 -1.08 12.52 -22.09
N HIS A 133 -1.01 12.11 -20.80
CA HIS A 133 -2.14 11.98 -19.88
C HIS A 133 -3.22 10.97 -20.31
N GLN A 134 -2.89 10.02 -21.20
CA GLN A 134 -3.85 9.03 -21.68
C GLN A 134 -3.81 7.72 -20.87
N ARG A 135 -2.67 7.40 -20.21
CA ARG A 135 -2.45 6.15 -19.52
C ARG A 135 -2.01 6.36 -18.08
N LEU A 136 -2.36 5.40 -17.26
CA LEU A 136 -1.84 5.22 -15.91
C LEU A 136 -1.08 3.89 -15.87
N ALA A 137 0.21 3.93 -15.52
CA ALA A 137 0.95 2.76 -15.09
C ALA A 137 0.97 2.69 -13.56
N TYR A 138 0.74 1.53 -12.99
CA TYR A 138 0.81 1.31 -11.55
C TYR A 138 1.28 -0.10 -11.23
N SER A 139 1.82 -0.28 -10.03
CA SER A 139 2.28 -1.57 -9.54
C SER A 139 1.62 -1.92 -8.22
N LEU A 140 1.29 -3.19 -8.03
CA LEU A 140 0.63 -3.71 -6.84
C LEU A 140 1.40 -4.89 -6.27
N ASP A 141 1.61 -4.86 -4.95
CA ASP A 141 1.94 -6.03 -4.15
C ASP A 141 0.69 -6.47 -3.38
N THR A 142 0.32 -7.73 -3.51
CA THR A 142 -0.82 -8.35 -2.82
C THR A 142 -0.39 -9.36 -1.76
N SER A 143 0.93 -9.60 -1.64
CA SER A 143 1.53 -10.57 -0.71
C SER A 143 2.08 -9.93 0.56
N GLY A 144 2.57 -8.68 0.48
CA GLY A 144 3.34 -8.00 1.50
C GLY A 144 4.84 -8.36 1.47
N GLU A 145 5.31 -9.00 0.41
CA GLU A 145 6.72 -9.39 0.21
C GLU A 145 7.51 -8.35 -0.57
N GLU A 146 6.88 -7.20 -0.88
CA GLU A 146 7.48 -6.11 -1.67
C GLU A 146 7.84 -6.54 -3.11
N THR A 147 7.18 -7.56 -3.62
CA THR A 147 7.21 -7.97 -5.02
C THR A 147 5.95 -7.48 -5.72
N TYR A 148 6.11 -6.85 -6.87
CA TYR A 148 5.03 -6.11 -7.51
C TYR A 148 4.70 -6.64 -8.89
N GLN A 149 3.40 -6.73 -9.16
CA GLN A 149 2.85 -6.92 -10.50
C GLN A 149 2.57 -5.57 -11.14
N LEU A 150 2.83 -5.44 -12.44
CA LEU A 150 2.71 -4.20 -13.19
C LEU A 150 1.45 -4.16 -14.05
N PHE A 151 0.80 -3.00 -14.07
CA PHE A 151 -0.43 -2.76 -14.84
C PHE A 151 -0.36 -1.45 -15.61
N VAL A 152 -0.97 -1.43 -16.79
CA VAL A 152 -1.23 -0.20 -17.55
C VAL A 152 -2.73 -0.09 -17.80
N LYS A 153 -3.30 1.07 -17.43
CA LYS A 153 -4.71 1.39 -17.63
C LYS A 153 -4.86 2.51 -18.64
N GLU A 154 -5.66 2.27 -19.68
CA GLU A 154 -6.12 3.32 -20.57
C GLU A 154 -7.16 4.19 -19.85
N LEU A 155 -6.95 5.50 -19.82
CA LEU A 155 -7.82 6.40 -19.02
C LEU A 155 -9.09 6.82 -19.78
N ALA A 156 -9.16 6.54 -21.07
CA ALA A 156 -10.32 6.86 -21.91
C ALA A 156 -11.49 5.90 -21.66
N ASP A 157 -11.23 4.61 -21.51
CA ASP A 157 -12.25 3.55 -21.40
C ASP A 157 -12.06 2.64 -20.18
N GLY A 158 -10.95 2.82 -19.44
CA GLY A 158 -10.64 2.03 -18.27
C GLY A 158 -10.10 0.63 -18.57
N SER A 159 -9.80 0.31 -19.82
CA SER A 159 -9.22 -0.99 -20.20
C SER A 159 -7.87 -1.20 -19.51
N LEU A 160 -7.62 -2.42 -19.06
CA LEU A 160 -6.45 -2.80 -18.31
C LEU A 160 -5.56 -3.72 -19.13
N ILE A 161 -4.27 -3.42 -19.16
CA ILE A 161 -3.23 -4.27 -19.69
C ILE A 161 -2.40 -4.74 -18.51
N GLU A 162 -2.52 -6.00 -18.20
CA GLU A 162 -1.66 -6.70 -17.24
C GLU A 162 -0.35 -7.05 -17.93
N LEU A 163 0.76 -6.66 -17.35
CA LEU A 163 2.07 -6.92 -17.89
C LEU A 163 2.58 -8.27 -17.33
N PRO A 164 3.28 -9.10 -18.12
CA PRO A 164 3.68 -10.44 -17.74
C PRO A 164 4.94 -10.45 -16.84
N PHE A 165 5.04 -9.49 -15.91
CA PHE A 165 6.16 -9.33 -14.99
C PHE A 165 5.61 -9.33 -13.56
N GLU A 166 6.00 -10.34 -12.76
CA GLU A 166 5.46 -10.59 -11.43
C GLU A 166 6.45 -10.22 -10.32
N ASP A 167 7.76 -10.26 -10.62
CA ASP A 167 8.82 -10.01 -9.64
C ASP A 167 9.50 -8.67 -9.93
N CYS A 168 8.76 -7.57 -9.72
CA CYS A 168 9.27 -6.22 -9.94
C CYS A 168 9.52 -5.51 -8.61
N ASP A 169 10.43 -4.53 -8.59
CA ASP A 169 10.73 -3.70 -7.42
C ASP A 169 9.66 -2.61 -7.14
N GLY A 170 8.60 -2.60 -7.96
CA GLY A 170 7.51 -1.64 -7.86
C GLY A 170 7.78 -0.29 -8.50
N SER A 171 9.02 0.01 -8.91
CA SER A 171 9.36 1.28 -9.57
C SER A 171 9.03 1.26 -11.06
N MET A 172 8.62 2.42 -11.60
CA MET A 172 8.41 2.57 -13.04
C MET A 172 8.43 4.03 -13.48
N THR A 173 8.77 4.26 -14.74
CA THR A 173 8.73 5.60 -15.34
C THR A 173 8.44 5.54 -16.85
N TRP A 174 7.65 6.50 -17.32
CA TRP A 174 7.36 6.64 -18.73
C TRP A 174 8.50 7.36 -19.47
N ALA A 175 8.80 6.91 -20.68
CA ALA A 175 9.54 7.72 -21.63
C ALA A 175 8.66 8.87 -22.16
N ASN A 176 9.29 9.86 -22.79
CA ASN A 176 8.60 11.04 -23.34
C ASN A 176 7.68 10.71 -24.52
N ASP A 177 7.81 9.51 -25.10
CA ASP A 177 6.95 9.03 -26.19
C ASP A 177 5.56 8.58 -25.71
N SER A 178 5.33 8.50 -24.41
CA SER A 178 4.11 8.01 -23.76
C SER A 178 3.74 6.55 -24.09
N LEU A 179 4.66 5.79 -24.69
CA LEU A 179 4.46 4.42 -25.14
C LEU A 179 5.44 3.45 -24.49
N THR A 180 6.64 3.92 -24.17
CA THR A 180 7.70 3.12 -23.56
C THR A 180 7.67 3.29 -22.04
N LEU A 181 7.62 2.17 -21.31
CA LEU A 181 7.66 2.12 -19.84
C LEU A 181 8.95 1.44 -19.40
N PHE A 182 9.70 2.07 -18.51
CA PHE A 182 10.87 1.50 -17.85
C PHE A 182 10.49 1.06 -16.44
N PHE A 183 10.96 -0.09 -16.00
CA PHE A 183 10.73 -0.64 -14.66
C PHE A 183 11.92 -1.48 -14.21
N GLY A 184 12.02 -1.77 -12.90
CA GLY A 184 13.00 -2.68 -12.32
C GLY A 184 12.40 -4.08 -12.16
N GLU A 185 13.14 -5.10 -12.62
CA GLU A 185 12.85 -6.51 -12.37
C GLU A 185 13.82 -7.03 -11.32
N LEU A 186 13.30 -7.81 -10.37
CA LEU A 186 14.11 -8.46 -9.34
C LEU A 186 14.73 -9.74 -9.91
N ASP A 187 15.94 -10.06 -9.49
CA ASP A 187 16.59 -11.31 -9.87
C ASP A 187 16.52 -12.35 -8.73
N ASP A 188 16.97 -13.57 -9.00
CA ASP A 188 16.91 -14.70 -8.05
C ASP A 188 17.78 -14.52 -6.79
N THR A 189 18.37 -13.35 -6.56
CA THR A 189 19.29 -13.08 -5.43
C THR A 189 18.67 -12.26 -4.29
N HIS A 190 17.35 -12.13 -4.26
CA HIS A 190 16.58 -11.40 -3.22
C HIS A 190 16.26 -12.25 -2.01
#